data_43d9294ff62c96e18ae4fb41cd25ad32
#
_entry.id   43d9294ff62c96e18ae4fb41cd25ad32
#
_cell.length_a   1.000
_cell.length_b   1.000
_cell.length_c   1.000
_cell.angle_alpha   90.00
_cell.angle_beta   90.00
_cell.angle_gamma   90.00
#
_symmetry.space_group_name_H-M   'P 1'
#
loop_
_entity.id
_entity.type
_entity.pdbx_description
1 polymer ?
#
loop_
_entity_poly.entity_id
_entity_poly.type
_entity_poly.pdbx_seq_one_letter_code
_entity_poly.pdbx_strand_id
1 'polypeptide(L)'
;MRLSEKKRIALVLSGGGIKAAAFHLGVCLALREKGFQFAGGGAEDVHMKYSDDKLTFKVYVGSSAGAVISTFLASGYSIEAIIDAFERGAATDLNRMTQRRKVYARLKPISYRDMFTLNGGNFLSVVPNFLRRRSIITGGLEALVKNGFKINGLFTTKGIERYLRTHVVKENTFNSLGVDLFIVGTQLNHSRKVVFGNFPETRKDKNIKYANFATISEAVAASAALPPVFAPYGIRNEKGKEIYFFDGEIRETLSTHVAADAGADLVISSYSVQPYHYTPEMGSLHNYGIPLIINQALYQVIEQKIVKHIEHQQNISAIMSAIDGYFKQAELPDEHREKLLEIVAKRVNHKPGVDYIYIHPSPQD
;
A
#
# COMPACT_ATOMS: atom_id res chain seq x y z
N MET A 1 6.69 -15.74 -20.83
CA MET A 1 7.54 -15.07 -19.81
C MET A 1 8.61 -16.02 -19.31
N ARG A 2 9.89 -15.65 -19.39
CA ARG A 2 11.00 -16.41 -18.80
C ARG A 2 11.54 -15.63 -17.59
N LEU A 3 11.35 -16.15 -16.40
CA LEU A 3 11.79 -15.49 -15.15
C LEU A 3 13.30 -15.25 -15.11
N SER A 4 14.10 -16.14 -15.74
CA SER A 4 15.56 -16.03 -15.78
C SER A 4 16.08 -14.82 -16.59
N GLU A 5 15.25 -14.20 -17.40
CA GLU A 5 15.61 -13.04 -18.21
C GLU A 5 15.30 -11.71 -17.51
N LYS A 6 14.54 -11.76 -16.39
CA LYS A 6 14.14 -10.57 -15.63
C LYS A 6 15.29 -10.03 -14.79
N LYS A 7 15.52 -8.71 -14.90
CA LYS A 7 16.67 -8.02 -14.29
C LYS A 7 16.27 -7.16 -13.09
N ARG A 8 15.05 -6.62 -13.11
CA ARG A 8 14.58 -5.71 -12.07
C ARG A 8 13.17 -6.06 -11.64
N ILE A 9 13.06 -6.73 -10.50
CA ILE A 9 11.81 -7.27 -10.00
C ILE A 9 11.25 -6.37 -8.92
N ALA A 10 9.95 -6.07 -9.01
CA ALA A 10 9.24 -5.27 -8.06
C ALA A 10 8.15 -6.07 -7.33
N LEU A 11 7.98 -5.78 -6.05
CA LEU A 11 6.88 -6.26 -5.22
C LEU A 11 5.94 -5.09 -4.92
N VAL A 12 4.67 -5.26 -5.28
CA VAL A 12 3.61 -4.27 -5.04
C VAL A 12 2.62 -4.86 -4.05
N LEU A 13 2.44 -4.21 -2.89
CA LEU A 13 1.58 -4.68 -1.81
C LEU A 13 0.45 -3.67 -1.58
N SER A 14 -0.80 -4.13 -1.70
CA SER A 14 -1.98 -3.31 -1.50
C SER A 14 -2.33 -3.10 -0.02
N GLY A 15 -3.34 -2.27 0.23
CA GLY A 15 -3.96 -2.12 1.54
C GLY A 15 -4.89 -3.28 1.91
N GLY A 16 -5.61 -3.12 3.03
CA GLY A 16 -6.60 -4.07 3.54
C GLY A 16 -6.44 -4.41 5.03
N GLY A 17 -5.69 -3.59 5.77
CA GLY A 17 -5.53 -3.71 7.23
C GLY A 17 -4.71 -4.93 7.65
N ILE A 18 -4.96 -5.43 8.86
CA ILE A 18 -4.18 -6.53 9.46
C ILE A 18 -4.29 -7.83 8.65
N LYS A 19 -5.47 -8.12 8.10
CA LYS A 19 -5.68 -9.31 7.24
C LYS A 19 -4.77 -9.26 6.01
N ALA A 20 -4.68 -8.10 5.36
CA ALA A 20 -3.80 -7.90 4.23
C ALA A 20 -2.31 -8.06 4.62
N ALA A 21 -1.90 -7.52 5.76
CA ALA A 21 -0.53 -7.71 6.24
C ALA A 21 -0.18 -9.19 6.40
N ALA A 22 -1.06 -9.98 7.02
CA ALA A 22 -0.88 -11.42 7.18
C ALA A 22 -0.82 -12.15 5.81
N PHE A 23 -1.74 -11.82 4.90
CA PHE A 23 -1.77 -12.38 3.56
C PHE A 23 -0.48 -12.07 2.78
N HIS A 24 -0.03 -10.81 2.81
CA HIS A 24 1.22 -10.40 2.15
C HIS A 24 2.44 -11.14 2.70
N LEU A 25 2.51 -11.37 4.00
CA LEU A 25 3.59 -12.17 4.61
C LEU A 25 3.54 -13.62 4.13
N GLY A 26 2.35 -14.23 4.02
CA GLY A 26 2.16 -15.54 3.43
C GLY A 26 2.61 -15.60 1.97
N VAL A 27 2.26 -14.59 1.16
CA VAL A 27 2.74 -14.46 -0.22
C VAL A 27 4.27 -14.35 -0.28
N CYS A 28 4.88 -13.55 0.60
CA CYS A 28 6.34 -13.44 0.66
C CYS A 28 7.01 -14.77 1.03
N LEU A 29 6.42 -15.54 1.95
CA LEU A 29 6.91 -16.90 2.26
C LEU A 29 6.84 -17.82 1.05
N ALA A 30 5.71 -17.86 0.35
CA ALA A 30 5.52 -18.68 -0.84
C ALA A 30 6.47 -18.27 -1.98
N LEU A 31 6.68 -16.99 -2.20
CA LEU A 31 7.64 -16.48 -3.20
C LEU A 31 9.07 -16.89 -2.84
N ARG A 32 9.45 -16.84 -1.57
CA ARG A 32 10.77 -17.29 -1.10
C ARG A 32 10.97 -18.80 -1.34
N GLU A 33 9.96 -19.61 -1.11
CA GLU A 33 9.99 -21.05 -1.43
C GLU A 33 10.19 -21.32 -2.93
N LYS A 34 9.78 -20.38 -3.78
CA LYS A 34 10.02 -20.40 -5.23
C LYS A 34 11.37 -19.80 -5.63
N GLY A 35 12.24 -19.48 -4.66
CA GLY A 35 13.59 -18.97 -4.91
C GLY A 35 13.70 -17.44 -5.03
N PHE A 36 12.63 -16.70 -4.76
CA PHE A 36 12.71 -15.24 -4.72
C PHE A 36 13.40 -14.77 -3.44
N GLN A 37 14.19 -13.72 -3.56
CA GLN A 37 14.87 -13.04 -2.46
C GLN A 37 14.33 -11.63 -2.27
N PHE A 38 14.45 -11.13 -1.04
CA PHE A 38 13.96 -9.80 -0.66
C PHE A 38 15.15 -8.96 -0.20
N ALA A 39 15.68 -8.13 -1.09
CA ALA A 39 16.76 -7.23 -0.74
C ALA A 39 16.25 -6.11 0.16
N GLY A 40 17.08 -5.71 1.12
CA GLY A 40 16.77 -4.60 2.04
C GLY A 40 17.95 -4.27 2.94
N GLY A 41 17.87 -3.10 3.59
CA GLY A 41 18.93 -2.51 4.36
C GLY A 41 19.60 -1.33 3.65
N GLY A 42 20.77 -0.91 4.11
CA GLY A 42 21.56 0.14 3.47
C GLY A 42 22.16 -0.31 2.13
N ALA A 43 22.70 0.64 1.36
CA ALA A 43 23.27 0.37 0.04
C ALA A 43 24.40 -0.66 0.08
N GLU A 44 25.27 -0.58 1.08
CA GLU A 44 26.39 -1.54 1.29
C GLU A 44 25.87 -2.94 1.60
N ASP A 45 24.84 -3.05 2.48
CA ASP A 45 24.22 -4.34 2.83
C ASP A 45 23.62 -5.03 1.60
N VAL A 46 22.92 -4.26 0.76
CA VAL A 46 22.27 -4.77 -0.46
C VAL A 46 23.34 -5.18 -1.48
N HIS A 47 24.37 -4.39 -1.68
CA HIS A 47 25.45 -4.71 -2.61
C HIS A 47 26.17 -5.99 -2.20
N MET A 48 26.55 -6.13 -0.93
CA MET A 48 27.27 -7.32 -0.43
C MET A 48 26.46 -8.62 -0.51
N LYS A 49 25.15 -8.53 -0.22
CA LYS A 49 24.31 -9.74 -0.10
C LYS A 49 23.63 -10.15 -1.40
N TYR A 50 23.36 -9.22 -2.31
CA TYR A 50 22.45 -9.44 -3.44
C TYR A 50 23.00 -8.92 -4.79
N SER A 51 24.31 -8.78 -4.95
CA SER A 51 24.91 -8.18 -6.17
C SER A 51 24.61 -8.96 -7.45
N ASP A 52 24.62 -10.29 -7.38
CA ASP A 52 24.48 -11.18 -8.54
C ASP A 52 23.19 -12.03 -8.53
N ASP A 53 22.28 -11.78 -7.59
CA ASP A 53 21.10 -12.61 -7.39
C ASP A 53 20.01 -12.31 -8.40
N LYS A 54 19.69 -13.31 -9.22
CA LYS A 54 18.46 -13.37 -10.02
C LYS A 54 17.26 -13.56 -9.08
N LEU A 55 16.09 -13.17 -9.50
CA LEU A 55 14.85 -13.28 -8.72
C LEU A 55 14.86 -12.49 -7.39
N THR A 56 15.58 -11.37 -7.35
CA THR A 56 15.66 -10.54 -6.16
C THR A 56 14.78 -9.30 -6.30
N PHE A 57 13.88 -9.09 -5.33
CA PHE A 57 13.11 -7.86 -5.21
C PHE A 57 14.02 -6.72 -4.76
N LYS A 58 14.14 -5.69 -5.60
CA LYS A 58 14.88 -4.44 -5.33
C LYS A 58 14.01 -3.19 -5.41
N VAL A 59 12.72 -3.36 -5.76
CA VAL A 59 11.73 -2.29 -5.83
C VAL A 59 10.50 -2.71 -5.04
N TYR A 60 10.09 -1.89 -4.08
CA TYR A 60 8.92 -2.09 -3.25
C TYR A 60 7.94 -0.93 -3.41
N VAL A 61 6.69 -1.25 -3.65
CA VAL A 61 5.60 -0.28 -3.68
C VAL A 61 4.54 -0.72 -2.70
N GLY A 62 4.19 0.13 -1.75
CA GLY A 62 3.22 -0.21 -0.72
C GLY A 62 2.14 0.83 -0.53
N SER A 63 0.93 0.37 -0.20
CA SER A 63 -0.19 1.19 0.24
C SER A 63 -0.77 0.63 1.53
N SER A 64 -1.09 1.48 2.51
CA SER A 64 -1.70 1.07 3.80
C SER A 64 -0.91 -0.06 4.49
N ALA A 65 -1.53 -1.21 4.73
CA ALA A 65 -0.87 -2.40 5.30
C ALA A 65 0.34 -2.84 4.45
N GLY A 66 0.21 -2.78 3.12
CA GLY A 66 1.31 -3.07 2.19
C GLY A 66 2.47 -2.10 2.35
N ALA A 67 2.23 -0.81 2.69
CA ALA A 67 3.28 0.15 2.99
C ALA A 67 4.08 -0.24 4.22
N VAL A 68 3.42 -0.75 5.26
CA VAL A 68 4.07 -1.25 6.48
C VAL A 68 4.98 -2.44 6.16
N ILE A 69 4.46 -3.47 5.47
CA ILE A 69 5.24 -4.67 5.12
C ILE A 69 6.39 -4.34 4.16
N SER A 70 6.15 -3.51 3.13
CA SER A 70 7.19 -3.04 2.21
C SER A 70 8.32 -2.32 2.93
N THR A 71 7.99 -1.52 3.95
CA THR A 71 8.99 -0.81 4.76
C THR A 71 9.84 -1.76 5.59
N PHE A 72 9.26 -2.79 6.19
CA PHE A 72 10.04 -3.81 6.90
C PHE A 72 11.01 -4.53 5.98
N LEU A 73 10.53 -4.99 4.82
CA LEU A 73 11.35 -5.69 3.83
C LEU A 73 12.47 -4.78 3.31
N ALA A 74 12.15 -3.56 2.90
CA ALA A 74 13.11 -2.57 2.41
C ALA A 74 14.15 -2.19 3.47
N SER A 75 13.80 -2.25 4.76
CA SER A 75 14.72 -2.03 5.88
C SER A 75 15.61 -3.25 6.21
N GLY A 76 15.45 -4.37 5.49
CA GLY A 76 16.30 -5.55 5.61
C GLY A 76 15.86 -6.55 6.68
N TYR A 77 14.63 -6.47 7.19
CA TYR A 77 14.10 -7.49 8.10
C TYR A 77 13.64 -8.73 7.34
N SER A 78 13.96 -9.91 7.89
CA SER A 78 13.46 -11.17 7.34
C SER A 78 11.96 -11.33 7.60
N ILE A 79 11.31 -12.12 6.76
CA ILE A 79 9.86 -12.39 6.87
C ILE A 79 9.55 -13.01 8.25
N GLU A 80 10.41 -13.90 8.74
CA GLU A 80 10.26 -14.52 10.06
C GLU A 80 10.37 -13.51 11.21
N ALA A 81 11.28 -12.54 11.09
CA ALA A 81 11.42 -11.51 12.11
C ALA A 81 10.16 -10.61 12.17
N ILE A 82 9.55 -10.35 11.03
CA ILE A 82 8.30 -9.59 10.94
C ILE A 82 7.14 -10.38 11.56
N ILE A 83 6.98 -11.66 11.19
CA ILE A 83 5.95 -12.55 11.74
C ILE A 83 6.10 -12.68 13.26
N ASP A 84 7.32 -12.94 13.75
CA ASP A 84 7.60 -13.05 15.19
C ASP A 84 7.25 -11.76 15.96
N ALA A 85 7.49 -10.58 15.37
CA ALA A 85 7.14 -9.32 16.01
C ALA A 85 5.61 -9.14 16.13
N PHE A 86 4.83 -9.54 15.14
CA PHE A 86 3.37 -9.53 15.20
C PHE A 86 2.83 -10.58 16.19
N GLU A 87 3.33 -11.81 16.17
CA GLU A 87 2.92 -12.89 17.08
C GLU A 87 3.20 -12.52 18.55
N ARG A 88 4.39 -11.99 18.85
CA ARG A 88 4.75 -11.55 20.20
C ARG A 88 3.95 -10.36 20.67
N GLY A 89 3.60 -9.44 19.78
CA GLY A 89 2.73 -8.31 20.08
C GLY A 89 1.33 -8.78 20.44
N ALA A 90 0.74 -9.67 19.65
CA ALA A 90 -0.56 -10.27 19.93
C ALA A 90 -0.57 -11.07 21.24
N ALA A 91 0.50 -11.84 21.53
CA ALA A 91 0.64 -12.59 22.76
C ALA A 91 0.73 -11.70 23.99
N THR A 92 1.41 -10.56 23.88
CA THR A 92 1.50 -9.55 24.95
C THR A 92 0.13 -8.95 25.26
N ASP A 93 -0.64 -8.65 24.22
CA ASP A 93 -1.98 -8.08 24.35
C ASP A 93 -3.00 -9.09 24.95
N LEU A 94 -2.80 -10.40 24.72
CA LEU A 94 -3.70 -11.48 25.16
C LEU A 94 -3.23 -12.19 26.43
N ASN A 95 -2.17 -11.73 27.11
CA ASN A 95 -1.58 -12.40 28.29
C ASN A 95 -1.25 -13.88 28.08
N ARG A 96 -0.86 -14.29 26.87
CA ARG A 96 -0.46 -15.67 26.57
C ARG A 96 1.06 -15.84 26.62
N MET A 97 1.53 -16.74 27.46
CA MET A 97 2.94 -17.16 27.47
C MET A 97 3.25 -17.94 26.18
N THR A 98 4.12 -17.41 25.34
CA THR A 98 4.62 -18.10 24.14
C THR A 98 5.90 -18.86 24.43
N GLN A 99 5.97 -20.08 23.87
CA GLN A 99 7.14 -20.95 23.92
C GLN A 99 8.35 -20.28 23.24
N ARG A 100 9.55 -20.55 23.75
CA ARG A 100 10.85 -20.09 23.24
C ARG A 100 11.04 -20.48 21.77
N ARG A 101 10.85 -19.54 20.84
CA ARG A 101 11.28 -19.64 19.44
C ARG A 101 12.66 -19.00 19.24
N LYS A 102 13.41 -19.46 18.23
CA LYS A 102 14.73 -18.93 17.85
C LYS A 102 14.67 -17.42 17.62
N VAL A 103 15.61 -16.69 18.24
CA VAL A 103 15.68 -15.23 18.18
C VAL A 103 16.27 -14.83 16.83
N TYR A 104 15.44 -14.35 15.92
CA TYR A 104 15.86 -13.58 14.75
C TYR A 104 16.18 -12.13 15.13
N ALA A 105 16.85 -11.35 14.25
CA ALA A 105 17.18 -9.95 14.52
C ALA A 105 15.97 -9.21 15.14
N ARG A 106 16.16 -8.73 16.37
CA ARG A 106 15.06 -8.38 17.29
C ARG A 106 14.28 -7.17 16.82
N LEU A 107 13.19 -7.38 16.09
CA LEU A 107 12.13 -6.39 16.05
C LEU A 107 11.43 -6.32 17.41
N LYS A 108 11.09 -5.11 17.85
CA LYS A 108 10.20 -4.94 19.00
C LYS A 108 8.84 -5.55 18.67
N PRO A 109 8.15 -6.24 19.61
CA PRO A 109 6.78 -6.71 19.40
C PRO A 109 5.87 -5.58 18.94
N ILE A 110 5.01 -5.87 17.96
CA ILE A 110 4.04 -4.90 17.42
C ILE A 110 2.70 -5.14 18.11
N SER A 111 2.36 -4.29 19.07
CA SER A 111 1.08 -4.40 19.78
C SER A 111 -0.04 -3.67 19.06
N TYR A 112 -1.30 -4.01 19.38
CA TYR A 112 -2.47 -3.26 18.91
C TYR A 112 -2.41 -1.79 19.31
N ARG A 113 -1.80 -1.45 20.46
CA ARG A 113 -1.63 -0.07 20.92
C ARG A 113 -0.63 0.72 20.08
N ASP A 114 0.35 0.05 19.47
CA ASP A 114 1.26 0.69 18.53
C ASP A 114 0.55 1.01 17.20
N MET A 115 -0.44 0.20 16.82
CA MET A 115 -1.18 0.39 15.58
C MET A 115 -2.42 1.28 15.73
N PHE A 116 -3.15 1.16 16.85
CA PHE A 116 -4.41 1.86 17.09
C PHE A 116 -4.26 2.82 18.29
N THR A 117 -3.81 4.02 18.02
CA THR A 117 -3.75 5.08 19.04
C THR A 117 -5.05 5.87 19.01
N LEU A 118 -5.75 5.99 20.14
CA LEU A 118 -6.98 6.76 20.24
C LEU A 118 -6.74 8.24 19.87
N ASN A 119 -7.66 8.81 19.10
CA ASN A 119 -7.64 10.22 18.72
C ASN A 119 -8.25 11.08 19.84
N GLY A 120 -7.51 11.26 20.95
CA GLY A 120 -8.00 11.88 22.19
C GLY A 120 -8.42 13.35 22.07
N GLY A 121 -7.98 14.08 21.03
CA GLY A 121 -8.27 15.51 20.87
C GLY A 121 -9.73 15.83 20.52
N ASN A 122 -10.47 14.89 19.94
CA ASN A 122 -11.82 15.14 19.41
C ASN A 122 -12.94 14.49 20.24
N PHE A 123 -12.62 13.51 21.08
CA PHE A 123 -13.65 12.77 21.84
C PHE A 123 -14.32 13.62 22.93
N LEU A 124 -13.57 14.49 23.60
CA LEU A 124 -14.06 15.38 24.64
C LEU A 124 -14.80 16.63 24.09
N SER A 125 -14.59 16.99 22.83
CA SER A 125 -15.21 18.17 22.20
C SER A 125 -16.60 17.91 21.61
N VAL A 126 -16.98 16.63 21.43
CA VAL A 126 -18.24 16.23 20.76
C VAL A 126 -19.44 16.32 21.71
N VAL A 127 -19.26 15.90 22.97
CA VAL A 127 -20.34 15.81 23.96
C VAL A 127 -20.95 17.17 24.33
N PRO A 128 -20.18 18.25 24.57
CA PRO A 128 -20.76 19.54 24.96
C PRO A 128 -21.51 20.27 23.83
N ASN A 129 -21.09 20.12 22.59
CA ASN A 129 -21.67 20.84 21.45
C ASN A 129 -23.00 20.27 20.95
N PHE A 130 -23.19 18.95 21.09
CA PHE A 130 -24.43 18.29 20.74
C PHE A 130 -25.58 18.67 21.70
N LEU A 131 -25.28 18.80 22.99
CA LEU A 131 -26.26 19.20 24.01
C LEU A 131 -26.63 20.69 23.98
N ARG A 132 -25.83 21.53 23.34
CA ARG A 132 -25.99 22.99 23.40
C ARG A 132 -26.78 23.62 22.26
N ARG A 133 -27.07 22.91 21.17
CA ARG A 133 -27.74 23.50 19.99
C ARG A 133 -29.09 22.85 19.66
N ARG A 134 -30.14 23.61 19.96
CA ARG A 134 -31.55 23.32 19.64
C ARG A 134 -31.95 23.54 18.17
N SER A 135 -31.01 23.75 17.24
CA SER A 135 -31.33 24.16 15.87
C SER A 135 -30.90 23.14 14.83
N ILE A 136 -31.58 21.98 14.79
CA ILE A 136 -31.39 20.95 13.74
C ILE A 136 -32.35 21.16 12.54
N ILE A 137 -33.32 22.08 12.65
CA ILE A 137 -34.49 22.09 11.75
C ILE A 137 -34.30 22.89 10.46
N THR A 138 -33.30 23.76 10.34
CA THR A 138 -33.22 24.72 9.22
C THR A 138 -32.00 24.65 8.33
N GLY A 139 -31.07 23.70 8.52
CA GLY A 139 -29.80 23.71 7.82
C GLY A 139 -29.41 22.47 6.99
N GLY A 140 -30.29 21.49 6.89
CA GLY A 140 -30.01 20.26 6.11
C GLY A 140 -28.74 19.51 6.50
N LEU A 141 -28.37 18.53 5.69
CA LEU A 141 -27.20 17.67 5.88
C LEU A 141 -25.87 18.47 5.95
N GLU A 142 -25.77 19.59 5.22
CA GLU A 142 -24.59 20.47 5.24
C GLU A 142 -24.36 21.15 6.60
N ALA A 143 -25.42 21.55 7.28
CA ALA A 143 -25.32 22.16 8.61
C ALA A 143 -24.93 21.14 9.69
N LEU A 144 -25.39 19.91 9.56
CA LEU A 144 -24.95 18.78 10.40
C LEU A 144 -23.47 18.49 10.18
N VAL A 145 -23.01 18.46 8.91
CA VAL A 145 -21.61 18.21 8.56
C VAL A 145 -20.71 19.38 8.99
N LYS A 146 -21.11 20.62 8.79
CA LYS A 146 -20.31 21.81 9.18
C LYS A 146 -20.26 22.06 10.68
N ASN A 147 -21.33 21.79 11.41
CA ASN A 147 -21.48 22.23 12.81
C ASN A 147 -21.61 21.11 13.83
N GLY A 148 -21.86 19.86 13.42
CA GLY A 148 -22.29 18.78 14.32
C GLY A 148 -21.21 17.76 14.69
N PHE A 149 -20.48 17.26 13.74
CA PHE A 149 -19.56 16.14 13.97
C PHE A 149 -18.15 16.44 13.43
N LYS A 150 -17.29 16.99 14.25
CA LYS A 150 -15.87 17.20 13.93
C LYS A 150 -15.02 16.00 14.37
N ILE A 151 -15.49 14.77 14.15
CA ILE A 151 -14.68 13.57 14.38
C ILE A 151 -13.93 13.28 13.09
N ASN A 152 -12.63 13.51 13.08
CA ASN A 152 -11.78 13.26 11.92
C ASN A 152 -11.40 11.78 11.75
N GLY A 153 -11.67 10.93 12.75
CA GLY A 153 -11.36 9.50 12.83
C GLY A 153 -11.33 9.05 14.29
N LEU A 154 -11.63 7.78 14.53
CA LEU A 154 -11.61 7.19 15.88
C LEU A 154 -10.17 7.03 16.41
N PHE A 155 -9.28 6.64 15.52
CA PHE A 155 -7.86 6.41 15.82
C PHE A 155 -6.96 7.34 15.02
N THR A 156 -5.67 7.34 15.37
CA THR A 156 -4.60 8.03 14.63
C THR A 156 -3.48 7.05 14.34
N THR A 157 -2.83 7.21 13.18
CA THR A 157 -1.67 6.42 12.74
C THR A 157 -0.34 6.89 13.35
N LYS A 158 -0.37 7.83 14.30
CA LYS A 158 0.84 8.31 15.01
C LYS A 158 1.61 7.20 15.75
N GLY A 159 0.91 6.15 16.18
CA GLY A 159 1.53 4.98 16.78
C GLY A 159 2.40 4.22 15.78
N ILE A 160 1.88 3.99 14.57
CA ILE A 160 2.60 3.36 13.45
C ILE A 160 3.84 4.19 13.10
N GLU A 161 3.69 5.52 12.93
CA GLU A 161 4.80 6.42 12.66
C GLU A 161 5.90 6.26 13.70
N ARG A 162 5.54 6.38 14.98
CA ARG A 162 6.50 6.29 16.10
C ARG A 162 7.20 4.94 16.14
N TYR A 163 6.44 3.84 15.95
CA TYR A 163 6.99 2.50 15.97
C TYR A 163 8.04 2.34 14.84
N LEU A 164 7.70 2.71 13.61
CA LEU A 164 8.60 2.61 12.46
C LEU A 164 9.86 3.45 12.67
N ARG A 165 9.71 4.72 13.02
CA ARG A 165 10.82 5.64 13.25
C ARG A 165 11.76 5.19 14.35
N THR A 166 11.23 4.58 15.41
CA THR A 166 12.04 4.23 16.60
C THR A 166 12.65 2.84 16.50
N HIS A 167 12.01 1.91 15.80
CA HIS A 167 12.36 0.48 15.88
C HIS A 167 12.65 -0.18 14.54
N VAL A 168 12.32 0.44 13.42
CA VAL A 168 12.42 -0.21 12.09
C VAL A 168 13.44 0.47 11.20
N VAL A 169 13.28 1.74 10.95
CA VAL A 169 14.15 2.48 10.02
C VAL A 169 15.31 3.12 10.78
N LYS A 170 16.55 2.74 10.43
CA LYS A 170 17.75 3.32 11.07
C LYS A 170 17.88 4.81 10.74
N GLU A 171 17.83 5.12 9.46
CA GLU A 171 17.72 6.46 8.92
C GLU A 171 16.35 6.58 8.26
N ASN A 172 15.56 7.53 8.72
CA ASN A 172 14.16 7.65 8.33
C ASN A 172 13.98 8.41 7.00
N THR A 173 14.84 8.12 6.02
CA THR A 173 14.87 8.75 4.70
C THR A 173 14.90 7.70 3.60
N PHE A 174 14.22 7.95 2.47
CA PHE A 174 14.14 7.00 1.36
C PHE A 174 15.49 6.75 0.66
N ASN A 175 16.37 7.74 0.64
CA ASN A 175 17.69 7.65 0.02
C ASN A 175 18.73 6.89 0.85
N SER A 176 18.42 6.56 2.11
CA SER A 176 19.30 5.74 2.96
C SER A 176 19.17 4.24 2.68
N LEU A 177 18.13 3.84 1.95
CA LEU A 177 17.88 2.45 1.59
C LEU A 177 18.68 2.05 0.35
N GLY A 178 19.18 0.82 0.34
CA GLY A 178 19.85 0.23 -0.83
C GLY A 178 18.89 -0.31 -1.89
N VAL A 179 17.59 -0.13 -1.68
CA VAL A 179 16.50 -0.56 -2.55
C VAL A 179 15.54 0.61 -2.77
N ASP A 180 14.74 0.54 -3.84
CA ASP A 180 13.69 1.53 -4.05
C ASP A 180 12.45 1.20 -3.24
N LEU A 181 12.04 2.12 -2.40
CA LEU A 181 10.80 2.07 -1.65
C LEU A 181 9.89 3.22 -2.06
N PHE A 182 8.66 2.89 -2.45
CA PHE A 182 7.62 3.86 -2.78
C PHE A 182 6.38 3.62 -1.93
N ILE A 183 5.92 4.66 -1.28
CA ILE A 183 4.71 4.62 -0.45
C ILE A 183 3.62 5.47 -1.11
N VAL A 184 2.45 4.89 -1.27
CA VAL A 184 1.33 5.54 -1.97
C VAL A 184 0.35 6.10 -0.95
N GLY A 185 0.00 7.37 -1.11
CA GLY A 185 -1.01 8.05 -0.31
C GLY A 185 -1.93 8.90 -1.17
N THR A 186 -3.00 9.42 -0.58
CA THR A 186 -3.92 10.34 -1.23
C THR A 186 -3.94 11.67 -0.49
N GLN A 187 -3.75 12.78 -1.20
CA GLN A 187 -3.85 14.11 -0.62
C GLN A 187 -5.32 14.49 -0.41
N LEU A 188 -5.70 14.79 0.84
CA LEU A 188 -7.10 15.02 1.23
C LEU A 188 -7.75 16.18 0.45
N ASN A 189 -7.16 17.37 0.49
CA ASN A 189 -7.81 18.60 -0.01
C ASN A 189 -7.75 18.76 -1.53
N HIS A 190 -6.89 18.03 -2.23
CA HIS A 190 -6.73 18.16 -3.67
C HIS A 190 -7.03 16.88 -4.44
N SER A 191 -7.51 15.84 -3.75
CA SER A 191 -7.84 14.52 -4.33
C SER A 191 -6.78 13.99 -5.30
N ARG A 192 -5.48 14.21 -4.98
CA ARG A 192 -4.35 13.77 -5.81
C ARG A 192 -3.73 12.53 -5.23
N LYS A 193 -3.36 11.60 -6.11
CA LYS A 193 -2.43 10.55 -5.77
C LYS A 193 -1.07 11.15 -5.43
N VAL A 194 -0.48 10.69 -4.36
CA VAL A 194 0.88 11.07 -3.95
C VAL A 194 1.72 9.82 -3.81
N VAL A 195 2.88 9.82 -4.42
CA VAL A 195 3.89 8.78 -4.25
C VAL A 195 5.06 9.39 -3.51
N PHE A 196 5.29 8.89 -2.31
CA PHE A 196 6.45 9.23 -1.50
C PHE A 196 7.60 8.29 -1.85
N GLY A 197 8.80 8.83 -1.97
CA GLY A 197 9.98 8.05 -2.35
C GLY A 197 11.16 8.97 -2.64
N ASN A 198 12.23 8.39 -3.14
CA ASN A 198 13.38 9.14 -3.65
C ASN A 198 13.21 9.33 -5.16
N PHE A 199 12.92 10.55 -5.60
CA PHE A 199 12.68 10.89 -7.00
C PHE A 199 13.60 12.03 -7.45
N PRO A 200 14.02 12.05 -8.73
CA PRO A 200 14.62 13.24 -9.34
C PRO A 200 13.63 14.42 -9.28
N GLU A 201 14.11 15.62 -8.97
CA GLU A 201 13.28 16.85 -8.91
C GLU A 201 12.52 17.15 -10.21
N THR A 202 13.06 16.67 -11.33
CA THR A 202 12.46 16.83 -12.67
C THR A 202 11.24 15.96 -12.92
N ARG A 203 10.97 14.96 -12.07
CA ARG A 203 9.85 14.04 -12.27
C ARG A 203 8.51 14.72 -11.99
N LYS A 204 7.77 15.00 -13.05
CA LYS A 204 6.44 15.63 -13.00
C LYS A 204 5.42 14.78 -13.73
N ASP A 205 4.25 14.63 -13.14
CA ASP A 205 3.08 14.02 -13.75
C ASP A 205 1.84 14.88 -13.45
N LYS A 206 0.85 14.88 -14.37
CA LYS A 206 -0.37 15.69 -14.20
C LYS A 206 -1.28 15.14 -13.10
N ASN A 207 -1.29 13.82 -12.92
CA ASN A 207 -2.23 13.11 -12.03
C ASN A 207 -1.55 12.65 -10.73
N ILE A 208 -0.22 12.51 -10.73
CA ILE A 208 0.56 11.99 -9.61
C ILE A 208 1.47 13.09 -9.08
N LYS A 209 1.47 13.28 -7.77
CA LYS A 209 2.45 14.11 -7.09
C LYS A 209 3.55 13.21 -6.52
N TYR A 210 4.76 13.37 -7.01
CA TYR A 210 5.95 12.79 -6.41
C TYR A 210 6.41 13.65 -5.23
N ALA A 211 6.69 13.04 -4.10
CA ALA A 211 6.97 13.75 -2.85
C ALA A 211 8.22 13.20 -2.17
N ASN A 212 9.27 14.04 -2.06
CA ASN A 212 10.53 13.72 -1.40
C ASN A 212 10.62 14.31 0.02
N PHE A 213 9.63 15.13 0.42
CA PHE A 213 9.69 15.91 1.67
C PHE A 213 9.28 15.13 2.91
N ALA A 214 8.65 13.97 2.76
CA ALA A 214 8.23 13.13 3.89
C ALA A 214 9.32 12.15 4.28
N THR A 215 9.40 11.85 5.56
CA THR A 215 10.16 10.70 6.05
C THR A 215 9.42 9.39 5.75
N ILE A 216 10.13 8.25 5.79
CA ILE A 216 9.52 6.93 5.54
C ILE A 216 8.36 6.68 6.51
N SER A 217 8.57 6.91 7.81
CA SER A 217 7.55 6.65 8.83
C SER A 217 6.32 7.54 8.69
N GLU A 218 6.48 8.82 8.31
CA GLU A 218 5.37 9.74 8.03
C GLU A 218 4.59 9.31 6.78
N ALA A 219 5.29 8.92 5.71
CA ALA A 219 4.67 8.44 4.49
C ALA A 219 3.82 7.20 4.74
N VAL A 220 4.33 6.23 5.53
CA VAL A 220 3.57 5.02 5.91
C VAL A 220 2.37 5.37 6.77
N ALA A 221 2.53 6.26 7.78
CA ALA A 221 1.41 6.70 8.61
C ALA A 221 0.32 7.41 7.80
N ALA A 222 0.72 8.23 6.81
CA ALA A 222 -0.20 8.89 5.89
C ALA A 222 -0.92 7.87 4.99
N SER A 223 -0.19 6.89 4.49
CA SER A 223 -0.72 5.81 3.64
C SER A 223 -1.68 4.87 4.39
N ALA A 224 -1.50 4.67 5.69
CA ALA A 224 -2.33 3.81 6.53
C ALA A 224 -3.56 4.53 7.14
N ALA A 225 -3.76 5.81 6.88
CA ALA A 225 -4.83 6.60 7.46
C ALA A 225 -6.16 6.41 6.71
N LEU A 226 -6.78 5.22 6.83
CA LEU A 226 -8.06 4.88 6.17
C LEU A 226 -9.25 5.47 6.94
N PRO A 227 -10.03 6.41 6.35
CA PRO A 227 -11.26 6.89 6.95
C PRO A 227 -12.38 5.83 6.88
N PRO A 228 -13.34 5.82 7.79
CA PRO A 228 -13.49 6.72 8.96
C PRO A 228 -12.74 6.21 10.20
N VAL A 229 -12.00 5.10 10.09
CA VAL A 229 -11.31 4.46 11.23
C VAL A 229 -10.18 5.36 11.73
N PHE A 230 -9.33 5.82 10.82
CA PHE A 230 -8.21 6.69 11.16
C PHE A 230 -8.42 8.12 10.69
N ALA A 231 -7.97 9.06 11.51
CA ALA A 231 -7.87 10.46 11.13
C ALA A 231 -6.81 10.66 10.03
N PRO A 232 -7.02 11.61 9.09
CA PRO A 232 -6.01 11.97 8.12
C PRO A 232 -4.69 12.37 8.81
N TYR A 233 -3.56 11.94 8.26
CA TYR A 233 -2.25 12.22 8.80
C TYR A 233 -1.65 13.49 8.17
N GLY A 234 -1.19 14.43 9.02
CA GLY A 234 -0.56 15.68 8.59
C GLY A 234 0.94 15.54 8.43
N ILE A 235 1.47 15.97 7.29
CA ILE A 235 2.92 16.06 7.02
C ILE A 235 3.24 17.51 6.63
N ARG A 236 4.33 18.05 7.17
CA ARG A 236 4.82 19.38 6.81
C ARG A 236 5.66 19.30 5.53
N ASN A 237 5.30 20.11 4.54
CA ASN A 237 6.08 20.22 3.32
C ASN A 237 7.31 21.13 3.52
N GLU A 238 8.16 21.25 2.49
CA GLU A 238 9.37 22.09 2.49
C GLU A 238 9.12 23.56 2.82
N LYS A 239 7.90 24.06 2.59
CA LYS A 239 7.46 25.43 2.91
C LYS A 239 6.88 25.55 4.33
N GLY A 240 6.98 24.51 5.17
CA GLY A 240 6.44 24.48 6.53
C GLY A 240 4.92 24.34 6.60
N LYS A 241 4.21 24.24 5.45
CA LYS A 241 2.75 24.06 5.41
C LYS A 241 2.37 22.63 5.70
N GLU A 242 1.46 22.42 6.64
CA GLU A 242 0.90 21.11 6.94
C GLU A 242 -0.10 20.68 5.84
N ILE A 243 0.12 19.49 5.29
CA ILE A 243 -0.71 18.87 4.26
C ILE A 243 -1.23 17.56 4.81
N TYR A 244 -2.55 17.33 4.67
CA TYR A 244 -3.21 16.14 5.18
C TYR A 244 -3.38 15.09 4.09
N PHE A 245 -3.12 13.84 4.48
CA PHE A 245 -3.18 12.66 3.63
C PHE A 245 -4.04 11.58 4.28
N PHE A 246 -4.58 10.72 3.45
CA PHE A 246 -5.25 9.50 3.83
C PHE A 246 -4.86 8.34 2.91
N ASP A 247 -5.40 7.16 3.17
CA ASP A 247 -5.02 5.90 2.53
C ASP A 247 -4.94 5.99 1.00
N GLY A 248 -3.87 5.40 0.45
CA GLY A 248 -3.57 5.42 -0.97
C GLY A 248 -4.56 4.62 -1.82
N GLU A 249 -5.15 3.57 -1.28
CA GLU A 249 -6.10 2.69 -1.97
C GLU A 249 -7.38 3.42 -2.39
N ILE A 250 -7.74 4.51 -1.70
CA ILE A 250 -8.95 5.27 -2.02
C ILE A 250 -8.87 5.90 -3.41
N ARG A 251 -7.71 6.42 -3.79
CA ARG A 251 -7.55 7.09 -5.09
C ARG A 251 -7.20 6.11 -6.19
N GLU A 252 -6.26 5.21 -5.93
CA GLU A 252 -5.76 4.26 -6.90
C GLU A 252 -5.23 3.01 -6.22
N THR A 253 -5.78 1.89 -6.59
CA THR A 253 -5.41 0.57 -6.10
C THR A 253 -4.28 -0.02 -6.96
N LEU A 254 -3.54 -0.97 -6.42
CA LEU A 254 -2.50 -1.71 -7.14
C LEU A 254 -1.59 -0.81 -7.98
N SER A 255 -0.86 0.08 -7.34
CA SER A 255 -0.01 1.09 -8.01
C SER A 255 1.17 0.47 -8.78
N THR A 256 0.90 -0.54 -9.63
CA THR A 256 1.88 -1.30 -10.41
C THR A 256 2.66 -0.43 -11.39
N HIS A 257 2.04 0.64 -11.91
CA HIS A 257 2.72 1.60 -12.78
C HIS A 257 3.88 2.32 -12.07
N VAL A 258 3.83 2.52 -10.73
CA VAL A 258 4.94 3.11 -9.97
C VAL A 258 6.19 2.22 -10.06
N ALA A 259 5.99 0.90 -9.92
CA ALA A 259 7.06 -0.07 -10.08
C ALA A 259 7.62 -0.11 -11.52
N ALA A 260 6.73 -0.13 -12.51
CA ALA A 260 7.13 -0.10 -13.91
C ALA A 260 7.84 1.21 -14.28
N ASP A 261 7.42 2.36 -13.69
CA ASP A 261 8.07 3.66 -13.85
C ASP A 261 9.45 3.73 -13.18
N ALA A 262 9.67 2.90 -12.15
CA ALA A 262 10.98 2.71 -11.53
C ALA A 262 11.88 1.74 -12.32
N GLY A 263 11.45 1.30 -13.51
CA GLY A 263 12.21 0.43 -14.41
C GLY A 263 12.10 -1.06 -14.11
N ALA A 264 11.10 -1.50 -13.34
CA ALA A 264 10.86 -2.92 -13.15
C ALA A 264 10.39 -3.57 -14.44
N ASP A 265 10.94 -4.74 -14.77
CA ASP A 265 10.57 -5.59 -15.91
C ASP A 265 9.71 -6.80 -15.50
N LEU A 266 9.61 -7.06 -14.19
CA LEU A 266 8.63 -7.97 -13.60
C LEU A 266 8.02 -7.30 -12.37
N VAL A 267 6.70 -7.22 -12.35
CA VAL A 267 5.92 -6.68 -11.24
C VAL A 267 5.04 -7.78 -10.66
N ILE A 268 5.34 -8.18 -9.42
CA ILE A 268 4.48 -9.11 -8.67
C ILE A 268 3.65 -8.28 -7.71
N SER A 269 2.33 -8.32 -7.88
CA SER A 269 1.38 -7.53 -7.09
C SER A 269 0.53 -8.45 -6.22
N SER A 270 0.52 -8.19 -4.92
CA SER A 270 -0.31 -8.91 -3.95
C SER A 270 -1.41 -8.00 -3.41
N TYR A 271 -2.65 -8.49 -3.43
CA TYR A 271 -3.80 -7.78 -2.88
C TYR A 271 -4.77 -8.74 -2.21
N SER A 272 -5.44 -8.26 -1.16
CA SER A 272 -6.38 -9.07 -0.39
C SER A 272 -7.61 -8.26 0.04
N VAL A 273 -7.83 -7.10 -0.56
CA VAL A 273 -9.03 -6.29 -0.25
C VAL A 273 -10.25 -7.00 -0.79
N GLN A 274 -11.06 -7.51 0.14
CA GLN A 274 -12.36 -8.09 -0.14
C GLN A 274 -13.40 -7.47 0.78
N PRO A 275 -14.58 -7.11 0.29
CA PRO A 275 -15.71 -6.75 1.12
C PRO A 275 -16.05 -7.87 2.10
N TYR A 276 -16.63 -7.52 3.23
CA TYR A 276 -17.15 -8.53 4.15
C TYR A 276 -18.34 -9.25 3.52
N HIS A 277 -18.30 -10.57 3.58
CA HIS A 277 -19.43 -11.43 3.24
C HIS A 277 -20.16 -11.84 4.53
N TYR A 278 -21.47 -12.04 4.43
CA TYR A 278 -22.25 -12.54 5.54
C TYR A 278 -21.77 -13.92 5.97
N THR A 279 -21.51 -14.07 7.26
CA THR A 279 -21.32 -15.37 7.89
C THR A 279 -22.21 -15.46 9.13
N PRO A 280 -22.70 -16.66 9.54
CA PRO A 280 -23.52 -16.81 10.74
C PRO A 280 -22.85 -16.26 12.00
N GLU A 281 -21.50 -16.38 12.10
CA GLU A 281 -20.72 -15.94 13.25
C GLU A 281 -20.65 -14.40 13.32
N MET A 282 -20.53 -13.73 12.19
CA MET A 282 -20.51 -12.27 12.13
C MET A 282 -21.90 -11.65 12.17
N GLY A 283 -22.89 -12.33 11.64
CA GLY A 283 -24.23 -11.79 11.47
C GLY A 283 -24.28 -10.63 10.46
N SER A 284 -25.30 -9.80 10.57
CA SER A 284 -25.50 -8.69 9.64
C SER A 284 -24.70 -7.46 10.04
N LEU A 285 -24.00 -6.87 9.06
CA LEU A 285 -23.14 -5.70 9.26
C LEU A 285 -23.90 -4.45 9.74
N HIS A 286 -25.23 -4.36 9.51
CA HIS A 286 -26.03 -3.22 9.98
C HIS A 286 -26.02 -3.08 11.52
N ASN A 287 -25.75 -4.17 12.24
CA ASN A 287 -25.66 -4.17 13.71
C ASN A 287 -24.38 -3.54 14.25
N TYR A 288 -23.36 -3.33 13.39
CA TYR A 288 -22.04 -2.83 13.80
C TYR A 288 -21.91 -1.30 13.68
N GLY A 289 -22.94 -0.62 13.21
CA GLY A 289 -23.01 0.82 13.13
C GLY A 289 -22.30 1.45 11.93
N ILE A 290 -22.44 2.79 11.82
CA ILE A 290 -22.03 3.59 10.65
C ILE A 290 -20.57 3.39 10.24
N PRO A 291 -19.57 3.34 11.15
CA PRO A 291 -18.18 3.20 10.72
C PRO A 291 -17.93 1.92 9.91
N LEU A 292 -18.52 0.79 10.31
CA LEU A 292 -18.34 -0.47 9.60
C LEU A 292 -19.10 -0.51 8.28
N ILE A 293 -20.30 0.10 8.24
CA ILE A 293 -21.10 0.23 7.00
C ILE A 293 -20.33 1.07 5.96
N ILE A 294 -19.74 2.21 6.35
CA ILE A 294 -18.93 3.04 5.46
C ILE A 294 -17.68 2.28 5.00
N ASN A 295 -17.03 1.56 5.91
CA ASN A 295 -15.86 0.76 5.57
C ASN A 295 -16.20 -0.33 4.55
N GLN A 296 -17.34 -1.01 4.70
CA GLN A 296 -17.85 -1.97 3.73
C GLN A 296 -18.07 -1.34 2.35
N ALA A 297 -18.72 -0.17 2.31
CA ALA A 297 -18.94 0.56 1.06
C ALA A 297 -17.62 0.95 0.37
N LEU A 298 -16.62 1.39 1.15
CA LEU A 298 -15.28 1.68 0.63
C LEU A 298 -14.60 0.43 0.07
N TYR A 299 -14.68 -0.70 0.76
CA TYR A 299 -14.09 -1.95 0.30
C TYR A 299 -14.70 -2.45 -1.00
N GLN A 300 -16.02 -2.33 -1.18
CA GLN A 300 -16.68 -2.65 -2.45
C GLN A 300 -16.18 -1.77 -3.60
N VAL A 301 -16.01 -0.47 -3.35
CA VAL A 301 -15.46 0.46 -4.38
C VAL A 301 -14.01 0.13 -4.71
N ILE A 302 -13.20 -0.20 -3.70
CA ILE A 302 -11.79 -0.57 -3.90
C ILE A 302 -11.70 -1.88 -4.69
N GLU A 303 -12.46 -2.89 -4.34
CA GLU A 303 -12.51 -4.17 -5.05
C GLU A 303 -12.88 -3.97 -6.52
N GLN A 304 -13.95 -3.23 -6.83
CA GLN A 304 -14.33 -2.91 -8.21
C GLN A 304 -13.21 -2.22 -8.99
N LYS A 305 -12.43 -1.33 -8.36
CA LYS A 305 -11.28 -0.69 -9.00
C LYS A 305 -10.17 -1.71 -9.30
N ILE A 306 -9.91 -2.63 -8.38
CA ILE A 306 -8.91 -3.70 -8.56
C ILE A 306 -9.30 -4.57 -9.74
N VAL A 307 -10.54 -5.07 -9.75
CA VAL A 307 -11.04 -5.93 -10.84
C VAL A 307 -10.92 -5.21 -12.19
N LYS A 308 -11.41 -3.97 -12.28
CA LYS A 308 -11.30 -3.17 -13.52
C LYS A 308 -9.85 -2.91 -13.94
N HIS A 309 -8.94 -2.71 -12.99
CA HIS A 309 -7.51 -2.52 -13.30
C HIS A 309 -6.92 -3.78 -13.92
N ILE A 310 -7.19 -4.94 -13.34
CA ILE A 310 -6.69 -6.24 -13.82
C ILE A 310 -7.28 -6.56 -15.21
N GLU A 311 -8.61 -6.45 -15.38
CA GLU A 311 -9.28 -6.63 -16.66
C GLU A 311 -8.71 -5.72 -17.75
N HIS A 312 -8.46 -4.45 -17.41
CA HIS A 312 -7.86 -3.51 -18.35
C HIS A 312 -6.46 -3.93 -18.77
N GLN A 313 -5.61 -4.36 -17.84
CA GLN A 313 -4.26 -4.87 -18.15
C GLN A 313 -4.30 -6.15 -19.01
N GLN A 314 -5.23 -7.06 -18.71
CA GLN A 314 -5.43 -8.28 -19.50
C GLN A 314 -5.89 -7.97 -20.92
N ASN A 315 -6.85 -7.06 -21.08
CA ASN A 315 -7.35 -6.62 -22.38
C ASN A 315 -6.25 -5.96 -23.23
N ILE A 316 -5.43 -5.10 -22.61
CA ILE A 316 -4.27 -4.49 -23.30
C ILE A 316 -3.31 -5.59 -23.76
N SER A 317 -2.95 -6.53 -22.90
CA SER A 317 -2.06 -7.64 -23.25
C SER A 317 -2.62 -8.49 -24.36
N ALA A 318 -3.93 -8.77 -24.38
CA ALA A 318 -4.62 -9.50 -25.44
C ALA A 318 -4.58 -8.74 -26.77
N ILE A 319 -4.84 -7.43 -26.76
CA ILE A 319 -4.75 -6.56 -27.97
C ILE A 319 -3.34 -6.58 -28.54
N MET A 320 -2.32 -6.37 -27.69
CA MET A 320 -0.92 -6.37 -28.11
C MET A 320 -0.52 -7.72 -28.72
N SER A 321 -0.94 -8.83 -28.08
CA SER A 321 -0.68 -10.18 -28.56
C SER A 321 -1.39 -10.47 -29.88
N ALA A 322 -2.62 -9.98 -30.06
CA ALA A 322 -3.37 -10.16 -31.32
C ALA A 322 -2.69 -9.41 -32.47
N ILE A 323 -2.22 -8.20 -32.25
CA ILE A 323 -1.47 -7.42 -33.25
C ILE A 323 -0.18 -8.16 -33.61
N ASP A 324 0.62 -8.58 -32.62
CA ASP A 324 1.87 -9.31 -32.83
C ASP A 324 1.62 -10.63 -33.63
N GLY A 325 0.58 -11.35 -33.24
CA GLY A 325 0.18 -12.58 -33.95
C GLY A 325 -0.23 -12.37 -35.38
N TYR A 326 -1.03 -11.32 -35.67
CA TYR A 326 -1.42 -10.98 -37.02
C TYR A 326 -0.24 -10.68 -37.93
N PHE A 327 0.72 -9.84 -37.46
CA PHE A 327 1.89 -9.49 -38.24
C PHE A 327 2.78 -10.71 -38.56
N LYS A 328 2.93 -11.62 -37.59
CA LYS A 328 3.67 -12.88 -37.81
C LYS A 328 2.98 -13.82 -38.82
N GLN A 329 1.64 -13.95 -38.71
CA GLN A 329 0.88 -14.81 -39.58
C GLN A 329 0.80 -14.28 -41.01
N ALA A 330 0.75 -12.95 -41.16
CA ALA A 330 0.67 -12.30 -42.49
C ALA A 330 2.06 -12.03 -43.09
N GLU A 331 3.15 -12.47 -42.43
CA GLU A 331 4.54 -12.29 -42.87
C GLU A 331 4.88 -10.82 -43.19
N LEU A 332 4.28 -9.90 -42.42
CA LEU A 332 4.49 -8.46 -42.61
C LEU A 332 5.85 -8.02 -42.00
N PRO A 333 6.46 -6.92 -42.53
CA PRO A 333 7.75 -6.46 -42.08
C PRO A 333 7.78 -6.12 -40.59
N ASP A 334 8.82 -6.56 -39.87
CA ASP A 334 8.99 -6.35 -38.44
C ASP A 334 9.02 -4.87 -38.06
N GLU A 335 9.57 -3.99 -38.91
CA GLU A 335 9.60 -2.54 -38.67
C GLU A 335 8.19 -1.96 -38.50
N HIS A 336 7.24 -2.37 -39.34
CA HIS A 336 5.84 -1.90 -39.21
C HIS A 336 5.16 -2.47 -37.98
N ARG A 337 5.47 -3.72 -37.63
CA ARG A 337 4.98 -4.38 -36.41
C ARG A 337 5.43 -3.63 -35.17
N GLU A 338 6.74 -3.40 -35.03
CA GLU A 338 7.31 -2.72 -33.85
C GLU A 338 6.76 -1.30 -33.70
N LYS A 339 6.69 -0.55 -34.80
CA LYS A 339 6.14 0.79 -34.80
C LYS A 339 4.67 0.84 -34.42
N LEU A 340 3.85 -0.10 -34.90
CA LEU A 340 2.43 -0.16 -34.53
C LEU A 340 2.27 -0.54 -33.05
N LEU A 341 3.02 -1.53 -32.56
CA LEU A 341 2.99 -1.92 -31.15
C LEU A 341 3.43 -0.77 -30.24
N GLU A 342 4.44 0.01 -30.65
CA GLU A 342 4.88 1.21 -29.89
C GLU A 342 3.76 2.27 -29.84
N ILE A 343 3.13 2.57 -30.98
CA ILE A 343 2.03 3.55 -31.07
C ILE A 343 0.86 3.13 -30.17
N VAL A 344 0.45 1.85 -30.26
CA VAL A 344 -0.64 1.32 -29.45
C VAL A 344 -0.26 1.34 -27.96
N ALA A 345 0.92 0.84 -27.61
CA ALA A 345 1.42 0.86 -26.22
C ALA A 345 1.38 2.27 -25.61
N LYS A 346 1.87 3.27 -26.36
CA LYS A 346 1.84 4.67 -25.94
C LYS A 346 0.38 5.18 -25.76
N ARG A 347 -0.53 4.78 -26.65
CA ARG A 347 -1.94 5.23 -26.58
C ARG A 347 -2.70 4.64 -25.41
N VAL A 348 -2.42 3.38 -25.05
CA VAL A 348 -3.06 2.68 -23.92
C VAL A 348 -2.25 2.78 -22.61
N ASN A 349 -1.19 3.57 -22.61
CA ASN A 349 -0.27 3.71 -21.47
C ASN A 349 0.31 2.36 -20.99
N HIS A 350 0.57 1.47 -21.94
CA HIS A 350 1.22 0.18 -21.69
C HIS A 350 2.74 0.31 -21.76
N LYS A 351 3.44 -0.37 -20.86
CA LYS A 351 4.92 -0.44 -20.88
C LYS A 351 5.35 -1.77 -21.48
N PRO A 352 5.86 -1.75 -22.73
CA PRO A 352 6.39 -2.97 -23.34
C PRO A 352 7.54 -3.54 -22.50
N GLY A 353 7.61 -4.88 -22.41
CA GLY A 353 8.67 -5.58 -21.69
C GLY A 353 8.45 -5.73 -20.19
N VAL A 354 7.38 -5.17 -19.63
CA VAL A 354 6.99 -5.38 -18.24
C VAL A 354 5.95 -6.48 -18.15
N ASP A 355 6.27 -7.52 -17.39
CA ASP A 355 5.32 -8.59 -17.05
C ASP A 355 4.68 -8.33 -15.69
N TYR A 356 3.38 -8.67 -15.55
CA TYR A 356 2.61 -8.47 -14.34
C TYR A 356 2.05 -9.81 -13.84
N ILE A 357 2.26 -10.09 -12.56
CA ILE A 357 1.69 -11.24 -11.84
C ILE A 357 0.83 -10.69 -10.70
N TYR A 358 -0.43 -11.11 -10.65
CA TYR A 358 -1.38 -10.73 -9.60
C TYR A 358 -1.65 -11.94 -8.69
N ILE A 359 -1.45 -11.76 -7.39
CA ILE A 359 -1.66 -12.76 -6.35
C ILE A 359 -2.75 -12.26 -5.40
N HIS A 360 -3.81 -13.02 -5.26
CA HIS A 360 -4.94 -12.69 -4.39
C HIS A 360 -5.53 -13.95 -3.75
N PRO A 361 -6.27 -13.81 -2.65
CA PRO A 361 -7.00 -14.94 -2.07
C PRO A 361 -7.99 -15.52 -3.07
N SER A 362 -8.15 -16.82 -3.05
CA SER A 362 -9.22 -17.48 -3.81
C SER A 362 -10.57 -17.30 -3.08
N PRO A 363 -11.72 -17.49 -3.76
CA PRO A 363 -13.03 -17.46 -3.08
C PRO A 363 -13.19 -18.51 -1.98
N GLN A 364 -12.27 -19.46 -1.90
CA GLN A 364 -12.28 -20.55 -0.91
C GLN A 364 -11.41 -20.24 0.31
N ASP A 365 -10.58 -19.20 0.25
CA ASP A 365 -9.70 -18.73 1.35
C ASP A 365 -10.45 -17.74 2.27
#